data_317a5d75e76720253b57b885713a17cb
#
_entry.id   317a5d75e76720253b57b885713a17cb
#
_cell.length_a   1.000
_cell.length_b   1.000
_cell.length_c   1.000
_cell.angle_alpha   90.00
_cell.angle_beta   90.00
_cell.angle_gamma   90.00
#
_symmetry.space_group_name_H-M   'P 1'
#
loop_
_entity.id
_entity.type
_entity.pdbx_description
1 polymer ?
#
loop_
_entity_poly.entity_id
_entity_poly.type
_entity_poly.pdbx_seq_one_letter_code
_entity_poly.pdbx_strand_id
1 'polypeptide(L)'
;MSKLLNEYDYAAVHAQAQELMKKRKHLKRSAVEKYMKYFNDKCAKSKIETEKAKNAVPGGIQHNLANNHPFALAIEKADGPYLYDIDGNRYIDFLCAGGPTILGNNWPAVRDAAINQIREN
;
A
#
# COMPACT_ATOMS: atom_id res chain seq x y z
N MET A 1 12.12 31.71 11.45
CA MET A 1 12.06 30.52 10.64
C MET A 1 13.40 30.04 10.09
N SER A 2 14.47 30.84 10.12
CA SER A 2 15.80 30.49 9.57
C SER A 2 16.76 29.78 10.53
N LYS A 3 16.52 29.74 11.84
CA LYS A 3 17.45 29.11 12.80
C LYS A 3 17.44 27.56 12.77
N LEU A 4 16.33 26.92 12.42
CA LEU A 4 16.23 25.46 12.40
C LEU A 4 16.99 24.79 11.25
N LEU A 5 17.23 25.49 10.15
CA LEU A 5 17.92 24.92 8.99
C LEU A 5 19.45 24.91 9.11
N ASN A 6 20.02 25.69 10.07
CA ASN A 6 21.45 25.76 10.27
C ASN A 6 22.01 24.81 11.34
N GLU A 7 21.13 24.02 12.00
CA GLU A 7 21.55 23.11 13.08
C GLU A 7 21.94 21.71 12.59
N TYR A 8 21.70 21.39 11.32
CA TYR A 8 22.00 20.05 10.78
C TYR A 8 23.15 20.09 9.81
N ASP A 9 24.21 19.37 10.13
CA ASP A 9 25.31 19.10 9.19
C ASP A 9 24.86 17.99 8.20
N TYR A 10 24.29 18.43 7.08
CA TYR A 10 23.84 17.53 6.02
C TYR A 10 24.95 16.67 5.43
N ALA A 11 26.20 17.18 5.41
CA ALA A 11 27.33 16.40 4.91
C ALA A 11 27.67 15.26 5.86
N ALA A 12 27.65 15.51 7.17
CA ALA A 12 27.84 14.47 8.19
C ALA A 12 26.71 13.42 8.15
N VAL A 13 25.45 13.85 8.05
CA VAL A 13 24.29 12.94 7.92
C VAL A 13 24.40 12.09 6.67
N HIS A 14 24.76 12.67 5.54
CA HIS A 14 24.94 11.94 4.28
C HIS A 14 26.09 10.94 4.37
N ALA A 15 27.22 11.32 4.98
CA ALA A 15 28.36 10.42 5.18
C ALA A 15 27.97 9.21 6.08
N GLN A 16 27.25 9.47 7.17
CA GLN A 16 26.74 8.40 8.05
C GLN A 16 25.77 7.47 7.30
N ALA A 17 24.86 8.01 6.50
CA ALA A 17 23.96 7.21 5.68
C ALA A 17 24.72 6.34 4.67
N GLN A 18 25.76 6.88 4.02
CA GLN A 18 26.60 6.09 3.12
C GLN A 18 27.32 4.94 3.85
N GLU A 19 27.85 5.17 5.05
CA GLU A 19 28.50 4.13 5.84
C GLU A 19 27.50 3.02 6.26
N LEU A 20 26.27 3.38 6.63
CA LEU A 20 25.21 2.41 6.90
C LEU A 20 24.86 1.60 5.64
N MET A 21 24.80 2.24 4.48
CA MET A 21 24.52 1.58 3.21
C MET A 21 25.63 0.60 2.80
N LYS A 22 26.89 0.88 3.08
CA LYS A 22 28.01 -0.07 2.86
C LYS A 22 27.89 -1.32 3.73
N LYS A 23 27.35 -1.17 4.95
CA LYS A 23 27.16 -2.30 5.91
C LYS A 23 25.88 -3.11 5.67
N ARG A 24 25.03 -2.70 4.74
CA ARG A 24 23.75 -3.40 4.45
C ARG A 24 24.01 -4.84 4.04
N LYS A 25 23.20 -5.76 4.58
CA LYS A 25 23.16 -7.14 4.12
C LYS A 25 22.18 -7.21 2.94
N HIS A 26 22.64 -7.76 1.83
CA HIS A 26 21.75 -8.05 0.70
C HIS A 26 20.80 -9.19 1.05
N LEU A 27 19.55 -9.08 0.59
CA LEU A 27 18.60 -10.19 0.68
C LEU A 27 19.13 -11.37 -0.14
N LYS A 28 19.07 -12.56 0.42
CA LYS A 28 19.41 -13.79 -0.32
C LYS A 28 18.37 -13.99 -1.41
N ARG A 29 18.82 -14.23 -2.65
CA ARG A 29 17.94 -14.48 -3.79
C ARG A 29 16.90 -15.59 -3.50
N SER A 30 17.33 -16.68 -2.87
CA SER A 30 16.45 -17.79 -2.47
C SER A 30 15.34 -17.35 -1.50
N ALA A 31 15.60 -16.40 -0.60
CA ALA A 31 14.55 -15.85 0.28
C ALA A 31 13.55 -15.01 -0.50
N VAL A 32 14.01 -14.18 -1.43
CA VAL A 32 13.12 -13.41 -2.32
C VAL A 32 12.24 -14.33 -3.14
N GLU A 33 12.81 -15.35 -3.79
CA GLU A 33 12.09 -16.34 -4.60
C GLU A 33 11.04 -17.09 -3.77
N LYS A 34 11.36 -17.47 -2.53
CA LYS A 34 10.42 -18.10 -1.60
C LYS A 34 9.21 -17.22 -1.31
N TYR A 35 9.44 -15.94 -1.00
CA TYR A 35 8.34 -15.02 -0.69
C TYR A 35 7.55 -14.63 -1.92
N MET A 36 8.20 -14.51 -3.07
CA MET A 36 7.52 -14.28 -4.36
C MET A 36 6.59 -15.45 -4.70
N LYS A 37 7.06 -16.69 -4.54
CA LYS A 37 6.21 -17.87 -4.72
C LYS A 37 5.02 -17.86 -3.76
N TYR A 38 5.27 -17.66 -2.47
CA TYR A 38 4.21 -17.58 -1.46
C TYR A 38 3.15 -16.55 -1.81
N PHE A 39 3.56 -15.33 -2.22
CA PHE A 39 2.64 -14.26 -2.59
C PHE A 39 1.83 -14.60 -3.85
N ASN A 40 2.48 -15.16 -4.88
CA ASN A 40 1.80 -15.61 -6.09
C ASN A 40 0.75 -16.69 -5.82
N ASP A 41 1.07 -17.66 -4.96
CA ASP A 41 0.15 -18.75 -4.62
C ASP A 41 -1.03 -18.23 -3.78
N LYS A 42 -0.76 -17.33 -2.83
CA LYS A 42 -1.74 -16.79 -1.89
C LYS A 42 -2.71 -15.80 -2.53
N CYS A 43 -2.26 -15.05 -3.56
CA CYS A 43 -3.01 -13.95 -4.16
C CYS A 43 -3.20 -14.17 -5.68
N ALA A 44 -3.51 -15.42 -6.07
CA ALA A 44 -3.57 -15.82 -7.48
C ALA A 44 -4.69 -15.12 -8.26
N LYS A 45 -5.86 -14.90 -7.65
CA LYS A 45 -6.99 -14.19 -8.26
C LYS A 45 -6.66 -12.71 -8.43
N SER A 46 -6.09 -12.07 -7.40
CA SER A 46 -5.63 -10.68 -7.47
C SER A 46 -4.65 -10.47 -8.63
N LYS A 47 -3.73 -11.41 -8.86
CA LYS A 47 -2.82 -11.38 -10.00
C LYS A 47 -3.56 -11.36 -11.33
N ILE A 48 -4.51 -12.26 -11.51
CA ILE A 48 -5.31 -12.36 -12.75
C ILE A 48 -6.10 -11.07 -12.98
N GLU A 49 -6.72 -10.54 -11.93
CA GLU A 49 -7.53 -9.32 -12.01
C GLU A 49 -6.67 -8.10 -12.35
N THR A 50 -5.50 -7.95 -11.74
CA THR A 50 -4.55 -6.88 -12.08
C THR A 50 -4.09 -6.95 -13.54
N GLU A 51 -3.81 -8.15 -14.06
CA GLU A 51 -3.43 -8.30 -15.47
C GLU A 51 -4.58 -7.92 -16.41
N LYS A 52 -5.82 -8.29 -16.11
CA LYS A 52 -6.99 -7.86 -16.89
C LYS A 52 -7.16 -6.33 -16.85
N ALA A 53 -7.03 -5.74 -15.66
CA ALA A 53 -7.20 -4.32 -15.46
C ALA A 53 -6.20 -3.47 -16.25
N LYS A 54 -5.03 -3.97 -16.61
CA LYS A 54 -4.04 -3.30 -17.46
C LYS A 54 -4.58 -2.94 -18.86
N ASN A 55 -5.62 -3.62 -19.33
CA ASN A 55 -6.27 -3.30 -20.60
C ASN A 55 -7.14 -2.03 -20.53
N ALA A 56 -7.54 -1.60 -19.34
CA ALA A 56 -8.44 -0.47 -19.13
C ALA A 56 -7.78 0.68 -18.35
N VAL A 57 -6.83 0.36 -17.46
CA VAL A 57 -6.21 1.33 -16.56
C VAL A 57 -4.69 1.15 -16.60
N PRO A 58 -3.91 2.24 -16.74
CA PRO A 58 -2.45 2.17 -16.70
C PRO A 58 -1.92 1.41 -15.48
N GLY A 59 -1.09 0.38 -15.73
CA GLY A 59 -0.56 -0.48 -14.67
C GLY A 59 -1.57 -1.43 -14.00
N GLY A 60 -2.86 -1.38 -14.39
CA GLY A 60 -3.93 -2.18 -13.77
C GLY A 60 -4.31 -1.73 -12.36
N ILE A 61 -4.01 -0.47 -12.00
CA ILE A 61 -4.20 0.08 -10.66
C ILE A 61 -4.87 1.45 -10.72
N GLN A 62 -5.70 1.75 -9.73
CA GLN A 62 -6.44 3.02 -9.67
C GLN A 62 -5.59 4.20 -9.15
N HIS A 63 -4.46 3.93 -8.50
CA HIS A 63 -3.60 4.96 -7.92
C HIS A 63 -2.17 4.44 -7.74
N ASN A 64 -1.17 5.32 -7.84
CA ASN A 64 0.24 4.96 -7.70
C ASN A 64 0.59 4.31 -6.35
N LEU A 65 -0.10 4.64 -5.26
CA LEU A 65 0.08 3.99 -3.95
C LEU A 65 -0.36 2.52 -3.94
N ALA A 66 -1.19 2.11 -4.89
CA ALA A 66 -1.59 0.71 -5.05
C ALA A 66 -0.57 -0.11 -5.85
N ASN A 67 0.48 0.54 -6.38
CA ASN A 67 1.50 -0.13 -7.19
C ASN A 67 2.45 -0.95 -6.31
N ASN A 68 2.10 -2.18 -6.07
CA ASN A 68 2.89 -3.14 -5.29
C ASN A 68 3.57 -4.18 -6.19
N HIS A 69 4.78 -4.56 -5.82
CA HIS A 69 5.49 -5.66 -6.49
C HIS A 69 5.17 -6.99 -5.79
N PRO A 70 4.86 -8.07 -6.52
CA PRO A 70 4.87 -8.25 -7.98
C PRO A 70 3.61 -7.77 -8.71
N PHE A 71 2.50 -7.59 -8.01
CA PHE A 71 1.22 -7.07 -8.52
C PHE A 71 0.40 -6.48 -7.37
N ALA A 72 -0.59 -5.67 -7.70
CA ALA A 72 -1.51 -5.11 -6.72
C ALA A 72 -2.51 -6.16 -6.20
N LEU A 73 -2.97 -6.00 -4.96
CA LEU A 73 -4.08 -6.78 -4.43
C LEU A 73 -5.40 -6.19 -4.93
N ALA A 74 -6.30 -7.07 -5.36
CA ALA A 74 -7.68 -6.70 -5.66
C ALA A 74 -8.52 -6.80 -4.39
N ILE A 75 -8.88 -5.66 -3.82
CA ILE A 75 -9.65 -5.60 -2.57
C ILE A 75 -11.14 -5.69 -2.89
N GLU A 76 -11.81 -6.65 -2.30
CA GLU A 76 -13.26 -6.88 -2.43
C GLU A 76 -14.06 -6.14 -1.36
N LYS A 77 -13.52 -6.09 -0.13
CA LYS A 77 -14.21 -5.53 1.02
C LYS A 77 -13.23 -4.80 1.95
N ALA A 78 -13.70 -3.72 2.56
CA ALA A 78 -13.02 -3.03 3.64
C ALA A 78 -14.00 -2.78 4.79
N ASP A 79 -13.57 -3.04 6.04
CA ASP A 79 -14.43 -2.90 7.22
C ASP A 79 -13.58 -2.64 8.47
N GLY A 80 -13.85 -1.53 9.17
CA GLY A 80 -13.04 -1.09 10.29
C GLY A 80 -11.54 -1.05 9.93
N PRO A 81 -10.67 -1.71 10.71
CA PRO A 81 -9.24 -1.73 10.45
C PRO A 81 -8.80 -2.79 9.42
N TYR A 82 -9.73 -3.44 8.74
CA TYR A 82 -9.42 -4.60 7.89
C TYR A 82 -9.74 -4.39 6.42
N LEU A 83 -8.87 -4.93 5.57
CA LEU A 83 -9.09 -5.12 4.13
C LEU A 83 -9.19 -6.62 3.84
N TYR A 84 -10.02 -6.95 2.87
CA TYR A 84 -10.21 -8.33 2.40
C TYR A 84 -10.02 -8.36 0.89
N ASP A 85 -9.13 -9.23 0.40
CA ASP A 85 -8.93 -9.40 -1.03
C ASP A 85 -9.86 -10.47 -1.62
N ILE A 86 -9.92 -10.50 -2.96
CA ILE A 86 -10.71 -11.48 -3.69
C ILE A 86 -10.22 -12.92 -3.57
N ASP A 87 -9.02 -13.11 -3.01
CA ASP A 87 -8.44 -14.42 -2.69
C ASP A 87 -8.89 -14.93 -1.32
N GLY A 88 -9.62 -14.10 -0.52
CA GLY A 88 -10.11 -14.41 0.82
C GLY A 88 -9.12 -14.11 1.94
N ASN A 89 -8.06 -13.39 1.67
CA ASN A 89 -7.10 -12.99 2.69
C ASN A 89 -7.57 -11.73 3.42
N ARG A 90 -7.26 -11.64 4.72
CA ARG A 90 -7.50 -10.47 5.55
C ARG A 90 -6.19 -9.76 5.89
N TYR A 91 -6.20 -8.45 5.77
CA TYR A 91 -5.07 -7.56 6.08
C TYR A 91 -5.48 -6.49 7.09
N ILE A 92 -4.52 -5.99 7.86
CA ILE A 92 -4.70 -4.77 8.67
C ILE A 92 -4.35 -3.58 7.79
N ASP A 93 -5.27 -2.62 7.68
CA ASP A 93 -5.07 -1.41 6.88
C ASP A 93 -4.27 -0.36 7.65
N PHE A 94 -2.96 -0.34 7.49
CA PHE A 94 -2.09 0.70 8.00
C PHE A 94 -1.97 1.92 7.07
N LEU A 95 -2.43 1.80 5.82
CA LEU A 95 -2.35 2.89 4.86
C LEU A 95 -3.51 3.88 5.01
N CYS A 96 -4.68 3.41 5.44
CA CYS A 96 -5.90 4.22 5.62
C CYS A 96 -6.24 5.06 4.38
N ALA A 97 -6.10 4.48 3.19
CA ALA A 97 -6.26 5.17 1.90
C ALA A 97 -5.39 6.45 1.76
N GLY A 98 -4.25 6.52 2.46
CA GLY A 98 -3.41 7.70 2.54
C GLY A 98 -3.90 8.75 3.55
N GLY A 99 -4.81 8.36 4.48
CA GLY A 99 -5.34 9.19 5.57
C GLY A 99 -6.86 9.32 5.64
N PRO A 100 -7.63 9.34 4.52
CA PRO A 100 -9.07 9.57 4.57
C PRO A 100 -9.85 8.60 5.45
N THR A 101 -9.40 7.35 5.59
CA THR A 101 -10.09 6.32 6.39
C THR A 101 -9.54 6.17 7.81
N ILE A 102 -9.04 7.24 8.42
CA ILE A 102 -8.45 7.24 9.77
C ILE A 102 -9.42 6.74 10.86
N LEU A 103 -10.72 6.90 10.67
CA LEU A 103 -11.77 6.38 11.57
C LEU A 103 -12.06 4.89 11.33
N GLY A 104 -11.37 4.26 10.39
CA GLY A 104 -11.63 2.93 9.90
C GLY A 104 -12.43 2.93 8.60
N ASN A 105 -12.31 1.82 7.87
CA ASN A 105 -13.04 1.62 6.63
C ASN A 105 -14.53 1.43 6.91
N ASN A 106 -15.39 1.93 6.01
CA ASN A 106 -16.84 1.79 6.07
C ASN A 106 -17.46 2.31 7.38
N TRP A 107 -16.88 3.38 7.97
CA TRP A 107 -17.38 3.95 9.22
C TRP A 107 -18.84 4.39 9.06
N PRO A 108 -19.79 3.89 9.90
CA PRO A 108 -21.23 4.07 9.65
C PRO A 108 -21.67 5.51 9.50
N ALA A 109 -21.26 6.41 10.36
CA ALA A 109 -21.67 7.80 10.30
C ALA A 109 -21.22 8.51 9.00
N VAL A 110 -20.00 8.23 8.52
CA VAL A 110 -19.47 8.79 7.26
C VAL A 110 -20.17 8.16 6.06
N ARG A 111 -20.32 6.84 6.06
CA ARG A 111 -21.02 6.10 5.00
C ARG A 111 -22.47 6.60 4.84
N ASP A 112 -23.20 6.67 5.94
CA ASP A 112 -24.62 7.04 5.92
C ASP A 112 -24.82 8.49 5.49
N ALA A 113 -23.94 9.42 5.93
CA ALA A 113 -23.91 10.79 5.45
C ALA A 113 -23.67 10.87 3.92
N ALA A 114 -22.71 10.11 3.40
CA ALA A 114 -22.41 10.06 1.98
C ALA A 114 -23.61 9.50 1.15
N ILE A 115 -24.25 8.41 1.64
CA ILE A 115 -25.43 7.82 1.01
C ILE A 115 -26.58 8.83 0.95
N ASN A 116 -26.85 9.55 2.06
CA ASN A 116 -27.90 10.55 2.10
C ASN A 116 -27.62 11.69 1.11
N GLN A 117 -26.38 12.19 1.07
CA GLN A 117 -25.99 13.25 0.15
C GLN A 117 -26.18 12.85 -1.33
N ILE A 118 -25.86 11.58 -1.68
CA ILE A 118 -26.06 11.06 -3.05
C ILE A 118 -27.55 10.92 -3.39
N ARG A 119 -28.41 10.64 -2.41
CA ARG A 119 -29.86 10.50 -2.63
C ARG A 119 -30.58 11.84 -2.76
N GLU A 120 -30.05 12.89 -2.16
CA GLU A 120 -30.63 14.23 -2.14
C GLU A 120 -30.25 15.09 -3.36
N ASN A 121 -29.20 14.71 -4.10
CA ASN A 121 -28.66 15.38 -5.27
C ASN A 121 -28.61 14.46 -6.49
#